data_d603757e8981fc376c8800d49872336e
#
_entry.id   d603757e8981fc376c8800d49872336e
#
_cell.length_a   1.000
_cell.length_b   1.000
_cell.length_c   1.000
_cell.angle_alpha   90.00
_cell.angle_beta   90.00
_cell.angle_gamma   90.00
#
_symmetry.space_group_name_H-M   'P 1'
#
loop_
_entity.id
_entity.type
_entity.pdbx_description
1 polymer ?
#
loop_
_entity_poly.entity_id
_entity_poly.type
_entity_poly.pdbx_seq_one_letter_code
_entity_poly.pdbx_strand_id
1 'polypeptide(L)' 'MAKWCFNYESGEYEYIEKDGFSIDRGEYVCNWDDSQYRREEEDCCNSLFDGDDDD' A
#
# COMPACT_ATOMS: atom_id res chain seq x y z
N MET A 1 10.62 4.51 1.14
CA MET A 1 10.51 4.94 -0.18
C MET A 1 9.11 4.98 -0.66
N ALA A 2 8.80 5.94 -1.48
CA ALA A 2 7.44 6.12 -1.94
C ALA A 2 7.17 5.29 -3.17
N LYS A 3 5.95 4.93 -3.39
CA LYS A 3 5.53 4.22 -4.57
C LYS A 3 4.39 4.99 -5.23
N TRP A 4 4.21 4.71 -6.50
CA TRP A 4 3.19 5.39 -7.28
C TRP A 4 1.84 4.73 -6.98
N CYS A 5 1.05 5.37 -6.16
CA CYS A 5 -0.22 4.82 -5.68
C CYS A 5 -1.36 5.75 -6.03
N PHE A 6 -2.52 5.18 -6.15
CA PHE A 6 -3.70 5.98 -6.50
C PHE A 6 -4.25 6.65 -5.25
N ASN A 7 -4.46 7.93 -5.31
CA ASN A 7 -5.02 8.67 -4.20
C ASN A 7 -6.51 8.86 -4.44
N TYR A 8 -7.33 8.17 -3.65
CA TYR A 8 -8.76 8.24 -3.84
C TYR A 8 -9.32 9.62 -3.49
N GLU A 9 -8.61 10.35 -2.69
CA GLU A 9 -9.09 11.68 -2.32
C GLU A 9 -8.92 12.66 -3.46
N SER A 10 -7.85 12.57 -4.20
CA SER A 10 -7.65 13.48 -5.30
C SER A 10 -8.10 12.89 -6.61
N GLY A 11 -8.21 11.59 -6.67
CA GLY A 11 -8.58 10.92 -7.90
C GLY A 11 -7.44 10.82 -8.88
N GLU A 12 -6.22 10.87 -8.39
CA GLU A 12 -5.07 10.79 -9.24
C GLU A 12 -3.97 9.97 -8.62
N TYR A 13 -3.01 9.53 -9.42
CA TYR A 13 -1.88 8.80 -8.90
C TYR A 13 -0.85 9.77 -8.34
N GLU A 14 -0.26 9.42 -7.24
CA GLU A 14 0.75 10.24 -6.60
C GLU A 14 1.78 9.34 -5.93
N TYR A 15 2.95 9.87 -5.66
CA TYR A 15 3.94 9.12 -4.91
C TYR A 15 3.58 9.20 -3.44
N ILE A 16 3.26 8.06 -2.86
CA ILE A 16 2.82 8.01 -1.46
C ILE A 16 3.69 7.03 -0.71
N GLU A 17 4.14 7.40 0.45
CA GLU A 17 4.98 6.55 1.25
C GLU A 17 4.16 5.54 2.01
N LYS A 18 4.83 4.56 2.57
CA LYS A 18 4.14 3.49 3.26
C LYS A 18 3.26 3.99 4.38
N ASP A 19 3.64 5.06 5.00
CA ASP A 19 2.86 5.61 6.11
C ASP A 19 1.72 6.50 5.62
N GLY A 20 1.62 6.71 4.33
CA GLY A 20 0.54 7.53 3.80
C GLY A 20 0.94 8.96 3.47
N PHE A 21 2.22 9.25 3.56
CA PHE A 21 2.65 10.61 3.28
C PHE A 21 2.80 10.82 1.78
N SER A 22 2.10 11.78 1.24
CA SER A 22 2.14 12.06 -0.19
C SER A 22 3.26 13.05 -0.46
N ILE A 23 4.28 12.62 -1.17
CA ILE A 23 5.40 13.46 -1.48
C ILE A 23 4.99 14.57 -2.41
N ASP A 24 4.11 14.27 -3.35
CA ASP A 24 3.63 15.25 -4.27
C ASP A 24 2.90 16.37 -3.59
N ARG A 25 2.11 16.08 -2.59
CA ARG A 25 1.35 17.09 -1.91
C ARG A 25 2.06 17.66 -0.73
N GLY A 26 3.00 16.93 -0.19
CA GLY A 26 3.69 17.34 1.00
C GLY A 26 2.83 17.18 2.24
N GLU A 27 1.90 16.24 2.22
CA GLU A 27 1.05 16.04 3.38
C GLU A 27 0.56 14.61 3.43
N TYR A 28 0.05 14.20 4.55
CA TYR A 28 -0.45 12.83 4.71
C TYR A 28 -1.83 12.71 4.09
N VAL A 29 -2.11 11.55 3.53
CA VAL A 29 -3.43 11.28 2.99
C VAL A 29 -3.97 10.03 3.65
N CYS A 30 -5.25 9.96 3.77
CA CYS A 30 -5.89 8.84 4.42
C CYS A 30 -6.47 7.86 3.45
N ASN A 31 -7.05 8.33 2.40
CA ASN A 31 -7.80 7.48 1.50
C ASN A 31 -6.99 7.26 0.24
N TRP A 32 -6.15 6.26 0.22
CA TRP A 32 -5.28 5.99 -0.91
C TRP A 32 -5.08 4.49 -1.06
N ASP A 33 -4.61 4.08 -2.21
CA ASP A 33 -4.47 2.68 -2.53
C ASP A 33 -3.13 2.18 -2.00
N ASP A 34 -3.15 1.44 -0.93
CA ASP A 34 -1.92 0.93 -0.34
C ASP A 34 -1.69 -0.53 -0.68
N SER A 35 -2.38 -1.04 -1.67
CA SER A 35 -2.27 -2.45 -1.99
C SER A 35 -0.85 -2.84 -2.35
N GLN A 36 -0.08 -1.98 -2.92
CA GLN A 36 1.28 -2.32 -3.26
C GLN A 36 2.11 -2.62 -2.01
N TYR A 37 1.88 -1.88 -0.96
CA TYR A 37 2.60 -2.10 0.29
C TYR A 37 2.03 -3.32 1.01
N ARG A 38 0.75 -3.47 0.98
CA ARG A 38 0.11 -4.57 1.64
C ARG A 38 0.50 -5.89 1.00
N ARG A 39 0.60 -5.90 -0.29
CA ARG A 39 0.94 -7.06 -0.99
C ARG A 39 2.29 -7.58 -0.59
N GLU A 40 3.24 -6.73 -0.38
CA GLU A 40 4.53 -7.16 0.04
C GLU A 40 4.50 -7.78 1.40
N GLU A 41 3.74 -7.22 2.28
CA GLU A 41 3.65 -7.75 3.61
C GLU A 41 2.90 -9.05 3.63
N GLU A 42 1.86 -9.14 2.90
CA GLU A 42 1.09 -10.32 2.87
C GLU A 42 1.85 -11.47 2.30
N ASP A 43 2.70 -11.20 1.37
CA ASP A 43 3.45 -12.21 0.77
C ASP A 43 4.26 -12.93 1.78
N CYS A 44 4.84 -12.24 2.67
CA CYS A 44 5.57 -12.81 3.68
C CYS A 44 4.75 -13.63 4.58
N CYS A 45 3.68 -13.16 5.01
CA CYS A 45 2.82 -13.84 5.88
C CYS A 45 2.17 -14.97 5.25
N ASN A 46 1.80 -14.79 4.06
CA ASN A 46 1.05 -15.74 3.39
C ASN A 46 1.70 -17.04 3.28
N SER A 47 2.92 -17.05 3.14
CA SER A 47 3.54 -18.27 2.96
C SER A 47 3.32 -19.20 4.08
N LEU A 48 3.20 -18.73 5.24
CA LEU A 48 2.95 -19.54 6.29
C LEU A 48 1.65 -20.11 6.29
N PHE A 49 0.73 -19.38 6.11
CA PHE A 49 -0.58 -19.76 6.15
C PHE A 49 -0.93 -20.72 5.19
N ASP A 50 -0.45 -20.58 4.13
CA ASP A 50 -0.80 -21.32 3.11
C ASP A 50 -0.74 -22.71 3.35
N GLY A 51 0.20 -23.15 3.87
CA GLY A 51 0.29 -24.48 4.06
C GLY A 51 -0.77 -25.05 4.79
N ASP A 52 -1.16 -24.38 5.72
CA ASP A 52 -2.11 -24.82 6.48
C ASP A 52 -3.35 -25.01 5.92
N ASP A 53 -3.67 -24.10 5.25
CA ASP A 53 -4.85 -24.09 4.73
C ASP A 53 -5.23 -25.24 4.00
N ASP A 54 -4.42 -25.74 3.41
CA ASP A 54 -4.71 -26.69 2.63
C ASP A 54 -5.39 -27.76 3.10
N ASP A 55 -5.31 -28.17 4.01
CA ASP A 55 -5.94 -29.20 4.40
C ASP A 55 -7.02 -29.20 4.61
#